data_cbd9c3dfbc6bd2706b913be77ad47b1c
#
_entry.id   cbd9c3dfbc6bd2706b913be77ad47b1c
#
_cell.length_a   1.000
_cell.length_b   1.000
_cell.length_c   1.000
_cell.angle_alpha   90.00
_cell.angle_beta   90.00
_cell.angle_gamma   90.00
#
_symmetry.space_group_name_H-M   'P 1'
#
loop_
_entity.id
_entity.type
_entity.pdbx_description
1 polymer ?
#
loop_
_entity_poly.entity_id
_entity_poly.type
_entity_poly.pdbx_seq_one_letter_code
_entity_poly.pdbx_strand_id
1 'polypeptide(L)'
;YRLGFFSAIALETENIIINLNNYTLQQHPEHALQQRFFSVIELADQPFVPKQGPAQFGNTIRSCSNVAIINGKIGLSSHHGIHGNGINNIMVKNVDFIDNEVCGIALNGSTDVYLVNVNIVRNRHNIPVMGTYSAGRFLKLFTNGLSDAISKDSTNYRDYLNMLNDDLDKTF
;
A
#
# COMPACT_ATOMS: atom_id res chain seq x y z
N TYR A 1 -1.34 -0.48 -10.38
CA TYR A 1 -2.63 -0.14 -9.79
C TYR A 1 -3.12 1.25 -10.21
N ARG A 2 -4.40 1.47 -10.00
CA ARG A 2 -5.08 2.71 -10.37
C ARG A 2 -5.26 3.60 -9.14
N LEU A 3 -5.27 4.90 -9.33
CA LEU A 3 -5.62 5.88 -8.28
C LEU A 3 -4.75 5.83 -7.02
N GLY A 4 -3.47 5.55 -7.16
CA GLY A 4 -2.54 5.58 -6.04
C GLY A 4 -2.57 4.37 -5.12
N PHE A 5 -3.23 3.29 -5.51
CA PHE A 5 -3.11 2.00 -4.85
C PHE A 5 -2.00 1.19 -5.52
N PHE A 6 -1.10 0.64 -4.73
CA PHE A 6 0.06 -0.09 -5.22
C PHE A 6 0.26 -1.40 -4.46
N SER A 7 0.83 -2.38 -5.14
CA SER A 7 1.36 -3.59 -4.52
C SER A 7 2.68 -3.98 -5.16
N ALA A 8 3.52 -4.69 -4.42
CA ALA A 8 4.73 -5.27 -4.98
C ALA A 8 4.38 -6.48 -5.84
N ILE A 9 3.46 -7.31 -5.37
CA ILE A 9 2.97 -8.50 -6.08
C ILE A 9 1.45 -8.49 -6.03
N ALA A 10 0.80 -8.59 -7.20
CA ALA A 10 -0.63 -8.82 -7.31
C ALA A 10 -0.87 -10.23 -7.87
N LEU A 11 -1.71 -10.99 -7.19
CA LEU A 11 -2.08 -12.36 -7.58
C LEU A 11 -3.49 -12.38 -8.13
N GLU A 12 -3.63 -12.71 -9.40
CA GLU A 12 -4.90 -12.69 -10.12
C GLU A 12 -5.35 -14.09 -10.60
N THR A 13 -4.68 -15.13 -10.10
CA THR A 13 -4.92 -16.51 -10.53
C THR A 13 -4.82 -17.49 -9.36
N GLU A 14 -5.02 -18.77 -9.63
CA GLU A 14 -5.09 -19.84 -8.64
C GLU A 14 -3.83 -20.69 -8.57
N ASN A 15 -3.74 -21.51 -7.51
CA ASN A 15 -2.72 -22.54 -7.33
C ASN A 15 -1.29 -21.99 -7.32
N ILE A 16 -1.07 -20.93 -6.53
CA ILE A 16 0.21 -20.23 -6.44
C ILE A 16 0.91 -20.55 -5.13
N ILE A 17 2.21 -20.76 -5.21
CA ILE A 17 3.09 -20.82 -4.05
C ILE A 17 4.12 -19.71 -4.17
N ILE A 18 4.12 -18.76 -3.21
CA ILE A 18 5.19 -17.79 -3.03
C ILE A 18 6.09 -18.27 -1.90
N ASN A 19 7.27 -18.77 -2.24
CA ASN A 19 8.29 -19.08 -1.27
C ASN A 19 9.28 -17.92 -1.18
N LEU A 20 9.27 -17.23 -0.07
CA LEU A 20 10.17 -16.09 0.17
C LEU A 20 11.61 -16.51 0.42
N ASN A 21 11.85 -17.83 0.56
CA ASN A 21 13.19 -18.41 0.69
C ASN A 21 14.07 -17.73 1.77
N ASN A 22 13.45 -17.37 2.89
CA ASN A 22 14.04 -16.63 4.01
C ASN A 22 14.48 -15.19 3.71
N TYR A 23 14.13 -14.66 2.55
CA TYR A 23 14.32 -13.25 2.24
C TYR A 23 13.19 -12.38 2.79
N THR A 24 13.46 -11.08 2.80
CA THR A 24 12.48 -10.07 3.17
C THR A 24 11.93 -9.37 1.92
N LEU A 25 10.61 -9.38 1.78
CA LEU A 25 9.90 -8.55 0.80
C LEU A 25 9.32 -7.35 1.51
N GLN A 26 9.75 -6.14 1.15
CA GLN A 26 9.33 -4.91 1.83
C GLN A 26 9.23 -3.73 0.88
N GLN A 27 8.44 -2.75 1.28
CA GLN A 27 8.41 -1.44 0.65
C GLN A 27 9.69 -0.65 0.98
N HIS A 28 10.22 0.08 0.02
CA HIS A 28 11.35 0.97 0.30
C HIS A 28 10.94 2.09 1.28
N PRO A 29 11.78 2.48 2.26
CA PRO A 29 11.41 3.47 3.26
C PRO A 29 10.91 4.79 2.69
N GLU A 30 11.55 5.32 1.66
CA GLU A 30 11.11 6.57 1.02
C GLU A 30 9.78 6.39 0.29
N HIS A 31 9.58 5.26 -0.38
CA HIS A 31 8.30 4.96 -1.02
C HIS A 31 7.18 4.82 0.03
N ALA A 32 7.47 4.25 1.20
CA ALA A 32 6.51 4.14 2.29
C ALA A 32 6.06 5.51 2.84
N LEU A 33 6.92 6.53 2.77
CA LEU A 33 6.56 7.89 3.15
C LEU A 33 5.67 8.59 2.11
N GLN A 34 5.79 8.23 0.85
CA GLN A 34 5.09 8.89 -0.26
C GLN A 34 3.80 8.17 -0.64
N GLN A 35 3.84 6.84 -0.61
CA GLN A 35 2.73 5.98 -1.02
C GLN A 35 2.05 5.35 0.20
N ARG A 36 0.83 5.82 0.51
CA ARG A 36 0.10 5.42 1.72
C ARG A 36 -0.80 4.20 1.54
N PHE A 37 -1.28 3.96 0.33
CA PHE A 37 -2.11 2.80 0.02
C PHE A 37 -1.28 1.74 -0.68
N PHE A 38 -0.64 0.88 0.12
CA PHE A 38 0.27 -0.13 -0.37
C PHE A 38 0.07 -1.46 0.34
N SER A 39 -0.11 -2.54 -0.41
CA SER A 39 0.07 -3.89 0.10
C SER A 39 1.33 -4.52 -0.48
N VAL A 40 2.09 -5.22 0.35
CA VAL A 40 3.26 -5.94 -0.19
C VAL A 40 2.78 -7.04 -1.13
N ILE A 41 1.76 -7.79 -0.73
CA ILE A 41 1.10 -8.78 -1.58
C ILE A 41 -0.40 -8.50 -1.58
N GLU A 42 -0.95 -8.28 -2.78
CA GLU A 42 -2.38 -8.16 -3.02
C GLU A 42 -2.90 -9.46 -3.65
N LEU A 43 -3.97 -10.00 -3.08
CA LEU A 43 -4.53 -11.30 -3.48
C LEU A 43 -5.69 -11.15 -4.48
N ALA A 44 -5.67 -10.08 -5.25
CA ALA A 44 -6.66 -9.79 -6.28
C ALA A 44 -6.13 -8.77 -7.29
N ASP A 45 -6.87 -8.53 -8.36
CA ASP A 45 -6.59 -7.51 -9.37
C ASP A 45 -6.92 -6.08 -8.91
N GLN A 46 -7.57 -5.92 -7.75
CA GLN A 46 -7.92 -4.63 -7.18
C GLN A 46 -8.16 -4.74 -5.66
N PRO A 47 -7.96 -3.63 -4.91
CA PRO A 47 -8.07 -3.65 -3.45
C PRO A 47 -9.50 -3.51 -2.92
N PHE A 48 -10.50 -3.27 -3.76
CA PHE A 48 -11.88 -3.04 -3.36
C PHE A 48 -12.81 -4.19 -3.73
N VAL A 49 -13.74 -4.46 -2.84
CA VAL A 49 -14.91 -5.29 -3.16
C VAL A 49 -15.73 -4.59 -4.26
N PRO A 50 -16.35 -5.33 -5.19
CA PRO A 50 -17.14 -4.76 -6.27
C PRO A 50 -18.16 -3.73 -5.77
N LYS A 51 -18.23 -2.59 -6.42
CA LYS A 51 -19.12 -1.46 -6.11
C LYS A 51 -18.82 -0.73 -4.79
N GLN A 52 -17.77 -1.05 -4.08
CA GLN A 52 -17.37 -0.37 -2.84
C GLN A 52 -16.18 0.57 -3.00
N GLY A 53 -15.52 0.54 -4.13
CA GLY A 53 -14.40 1.42 -4.45
C GLY A 53 -14.78 2.53 -5.44
N PRO A 54 -13.79 3.35 -5.81
CA PRO A 54 -13.94 4.33 -6.88
C PRO A 54 -14.41 3.67 -8.19
N ALA A 55 -15.22 4.39 -8.98
CA ALA A 55 -15.83 3.87 -10.20
C ALA A 55 -14.82 3.30 -11.22
N GLN A 56 -13.59 3.79 -11.20
CA GLN A 56 -12.51 3.35 -12.07
C GLN A 56 -12.06 1.90 -11.85
N PHE A 57 -12.35 1.32 -10.67
CA PHE A 57 -12.04 -0.09 -10.37
C PHE A 57 -13.06 -1.05 -10.97
N GLY A 58 -14.22 -0.55 -11.41
CA GLY A 58 -15.25 -1.37 -12.03
C GLY A 58 -16.09 -2.16 -11.03
N ASN A 59 -16.81 -3.15 -11.55
CA ASN A 59 -17.81 -3.91 -10.81
C ASN A 59 -17.43 -5.39 -10.62
N THR A 60 -16.22 -5.77 -11.02
CA THR A 60 -15.75 -7.16 -10.94
C THR A 60 -14.39 -7.19 -10.26
N ILE A 61 -14.13 -8.23 -9.50
CA ILE A 61 -12.85 -8.52 -8.88
C ILE A 61 -12.40 -9.93 -9.29
N ARG A 62 -11.14 -10.08 -9.62
CA ARG A 62 -10.50 -11.38 -9.79
C ARG A 62 -9.62 -11.63 -8.57
N SER A 63 -10.13 -12.43 -7.65
CA SER A 63 -9.40 -12.87 -6.47
C SER A 63 -8.67 -14.16 -6.76
N CYS A 64 -7.55 -14.38 -6.10
CA CYS A 64 -6.86 -15.66 -6.18
C CYS A 64 -7.50 -16.70 -5.24
N SER A 65 -7.18 -17.97 -5.47
CA SER A 65 -7.50 -19.07 -4.57
C SER A 65 -6.39 -20.11 -4.54
N ASN A 66 -6.38 -20.99 -3.55
CA ASN A 66 -5.36 -22.01 -3.37
C ASN A 66 -3.94 -21.41 -3.36
N VAL A 67 -3.70 -20.46 -2.46
CA VAL A 67 -2.44 -19.72 -2.37
C VAL A 67 -1.67 -20.12 -1.13
N ALA A 68 -0.37 -20.35 -1.26
CA ALA A 68 0.53 -20.51 -0.13
C ALA A 68 1.64 -19.42 -0.18
N ILE A 69 1.83 -18.74 0.95
CA ILE A 69 2.93 -17.77 1.13
C ILE A 69 3.78 -18.28 2.28
N ILE A 70 5.04 -18.61 2.01
CA ILE A 70 5.84 -19.36 2.94
C ILE A 70 7.28 -18.85 3.10
N ASN A 71 7.85 -19.10 4.28
CA ASN A 71 9.28 -19.05 4.60
C ASN A 71 9.93 -17.69 4.34
N GLY A 72 9.72 -16.71 5.19
CA GLY A 72 10.44 -15.45 5.09
C GLY A 72 9.80 -14.30 5.84
N LYS A 73 10.03 -13.10 5.36
CA LYS A 73 9.56 -11.90 6.02
C LYS A 73 8.82 -11.00 5.04
N ILE A 74 7.74 -10.42 5.53
CA ILE A 74 7.00 -9.36 4.83
C ILE A 74 7.05 -8.15 5.74
N GLY A 75 7.70 -7.11 5.28
CA GLY A 75 7.95 -6.01 6.17
C GLY A 75 8.04 -4.68 5.48
N LEU A 76 8.07 -3.67 6.32
CA LEU A 76 7.80 -2.29 6.03
C LEU A 76 6.73 -2.12 4.95
N SER A 77 5.53 -1.85 5.39
CA SER A 77 4.45 -1.43 4.50
C SER A 77 3.74 -0.23 5.10
N SER A 78 3.49 0.77 4.30
CA SER A 78 2.69 1.93 4.68
C SER A 78 1.21 1.59 4.93
N HIS A 79 0.78 0.37 4.58
CA HIS A 79 -0.59 -0.06 4.81
C HIS A 79 -0.65 -1.55 5.20
N HIS A 80 -0.69 -2.49 4.27
CA HIS A 80 -0.83 -3.92 4.54
C HIS A 80 0.41 -4.74 4.14
N GLY A 81 0.69 -5.80 4.87
CA GLY A 81 1.60 -6.84 4.40
C GLY A 81 0.94 -7.69 3.31
N ILE A 82 -0.15 -8.36 3.66
CA ILE A 82 -1.01 -9.10 2.74
C ILE A 82 -2.41 -8.50 2.82
N HIS A 83 -3.04 -8.29 1.68
CA HIS A 83 -4.44 -7.88 1.60
C HIS A 83 -5.20 -8.76 0.59
N GLY A 84 -6.47 -9.02 0.86
CA GLY A 84 -7.33 -9.77 -0.05
C GLY A 84 -8.81 -9.72 0.33
N ASN A 85 -9.65 -9.79 -0.68
CA ASN A 85 -11.10 -9.80 -0.53
C ASN A 85 -11.68 -11.07 -1.17
N GLY A 86 -12.44 -11.85 -0.39
CA GLY A 86 -13.13 -13.04 -0.87
C GLY A 86 -12.20 -14.17 -1.29
N ILE A 87 -11.05 -14.31 -0.64
CA ILE A 87 -10.08 -15.34 -0.94
C ILE A 87 -10.55 -16.69 -0.38
N ASN A 88 -10.39 -17.72 -1.16
CA ASN A 88 -10.65 -19.09 -0.73
C ASN A 88 -9.35 -19.90 -0.67
N ASN A 89 -9.13 -20.61 0.43
CA ASN A 89 -7.99 -21.48 0.67
C ASN A 89 -6.63 -20.75 0.54
N ILE A 90 -6.28 -20.02 1.60
CA ILE A 90 -4.96 -19.38 1.75
C ILE A 90 -4.20 -19.97 2.93
N MET A 91 -2.93 -20.29 2.72
CA MET A 91 -1.99 -20.67 3.76
C MET A 91 -0.85 -19.67 3.85
N VAL A 92 -0.62 -19.13 5.05
CA VAL A 92 0.59 -18.36 5.38
C VAL A 92 1.36 -19.16 6.42
N LYS A 93 2.60 -19.56 6.09
CA LYS A 93 3.38 -20.44 6.95
C LYS A 93 4.83 -20.00 7.08
N ASN A 94 5.33 -19.95 8.33
CA ASN A 94 6.70 -19.51 8.65
C ASN A 94 6.99 -18.12 8.09
N VAL A 95 6.12 -17.16 8.34
CA VAL A 95 6.26 -15.78 7.84
C VAL A 95 6.19 -14.80 9.00
N ASP A 96 7.20 -13.94 9.10
CA ASP A 96 7.21 -12.80 10.00
C ASP A 96 6.70 -11.54 9.27
N PHE A 97 5.71 -10.87 9.83
CA PHE A 97 5.24 -9.57 9.39
C PHE A 97 5.84 -8.49 10.29
N ILE A 98 6.61 -7.58 9.71
CA ILE A 98 7.37 -6.59 10.47
C ILE A 98 7.03 -5.18 9.98
N ASP A 99 6.61 -4.32 10.91
CA ASP A 99 6.38 -2.88 10.64
C ASP A 99 5.39 -2.60 9.51
N ASN A 100 4.29 -3.32 9.46
CA ASN A 100 3.16 -3.00 8.61
C ASN A 100 2.27 -1.98 9.33
N GLU A 101 2.05 -0.82 8.73
CA GLU A 101 1.48 0.33 9.45
C GLU A 101 0.01 0.12 9.86
N VAL A 102 -0.78 -0.49 9.01
CA VAL A 102 -2.19 -0.78 9.30
C VAL A 102 -2.35 -2.22 9.78
N CYS A 103 -1.92 -3.18 8.99
CA CYS A 103 -2.12 -4.60 9.29
C CYS A 103 -1.09 -5.49 8.61
N GLY A 104 -0.61 -6.53 9.30
CA GLY A 104 0.21 -7.57 8.67
C GLY A 104 -0.57 -8.37 7.63
N ILE A 105 -1.77 -8.82 8.00
CA ILE A 105 -2.66 -9.61 7.15
C ILE A 105 -4.07 -9.05 7.27
N ALA A 106 -4.66 -8.65 6.15
CA ALA A 106 -6.02 -8.14 6.04
C ALA A 106 -6.81 -8.96 5.01
N LEU A 107 -7.63 -9.88 5.48
CA LEU A 107 -8.45 -10.76 4.64
C LEU A 107 -9.92 -10.53 4.94
N ASN A 108 -10.66 -10.03 3.96
CA ASN A 108 -12.08 -9.72 4.11
C ASN A 108 -12.92 -10.78 3.40
N GLY A 109 -13.91 -11.36 4.11
CA GLY A 109 -14.83 -12.36 3.53
C GLY A 109 -14.12 -13.60 2.98
N SER A 110 -12.96 -13.92 3.51
CA SER A 110 -12.15 -15.05 3.07
C SER A 110 -12.53 -16.34 3.83
N THR A 111 -12.34 -17.49 3.18
CA THR A 111 -12.61 -18.81 3.74
C THR A 111 -11.36 -19.69 3.69
N ASP A 112 -11.30 -20.70 4.55
CA ASP A 112 -10.20 -21.68 4.62
C ASP A 112 -8.83 -21.00 4.74
N VAL A 113 -8.69 -20.19 5.80
CA VAL A 113 -7.46 -19.44 6.11
C VAL A 113 -6.61 -20.22 7.11
N TYR A 114 -5.39 -20.55 6.73
CA TYR A 114 -4.43 -21.29 7.56
C TYR A 114 -3.22 -20.42 7.87
N LEU A 115 -3.08 -20.04 9.13
CA LEU A 115 -1.92 -19.29 9.63
C LEU A 115 -1.09 -20.22 10.52
N VAL A 116 0.11 -20.58 10.07
CA VAL A 116 0.98 -21.53 10.76
C VAL A 116 2.34 -20.91 11.02
N ASN A 117 2.74 -20.80 12.27
CA ASN A 117 3.98 -20.16 12.66
C ASN A 117 4.14 -18.77 12.02
N VAL A 118 3.14 -17.93 12.25
CA VAL A 118 3.08 -16.53 11.79
C VAL A 118 3.33 -15.63 12.99
N ASN A 119 4.24 -14.69 12.82
CA ASN A 119 4.54 -13.69 13.82
C ASN A 119 4.25 -12.29 13.23
N ILE A 120 3.57 -11.44 13.99
CA ILE A 120 3.26 -10.06 13.57
C ILE A 120 3.84 -9.12 14.61
N VAL A 121 4.87 -8.38 14.22
CA VAL A 121 5.64 -7.53 15.12
C VAL A 121 5.63 -6.10 14.60
N ARG A 122 5.47 -5.18 15.52
CA ARG A 122 5.64 -3.77 15.28
C ARG A 122 6.77 -3.24 16.13
N ASN A 123 7.88 -2.89 15.49
CA ASN A 123 9.05 -2.29 16.13
C ASN A 123 9.00 -0.76 16.10
N ARG A 124 8.27 -0.21 15.13
CA ARG A 124 8.10 1.24 14.98
C ARG A 124 6.82 1.69 15.63
N HIS A 125 6.89 2.79 16.35
CA HIS A 125 5.67 3.44 16.83
C HIS A 125 4.83 3.90 15.64
N ASN A 126 3.55 3.60 15.70
CA ASN A 126 2.61 4.20 14.76
C ASN A 126 2.55 5.68 15.05
N ILE A 127 3.12 6.45 14.17
CA ILE A 127 3.03 7.88 14.28
C ILE A 127 1.86 8.29 13.37
N PRO A 128 0.69 8.68 13.94
CA PRO A 128 -0.39 9.27 13.15
C PRO A 128 0.13 10.45 12.30
N VAL A 129 1.16 11.11 12.80
CA VAL A 129 1.94 12.15 12.15
C VAL A 129 2.61 11.66 10.86
N MET A 130 2.99 10.38 10.74
CA MET A 130 3.62 9.90 9.50
C MET A 130 2.69 9.98 8.29
N GLY A 131 1.40 9.73 8.46
CA GLY A 131 0.42 9.94 7.40
C GLY A 131 0.32 11.40 6.97
N THR A 132 0.25 12.29 7.94
CA THR A 132 0.23 13.74 7.72
C THR A 132 1.53 14.23 7.08
N TYR A 133 2.67 13.78 7.60
CA TYR A 133 3.97 14.12 7.06
C TYR A 133 4.16 13.65 5.60
N SER A 134 3.75 12.43 5.30
CA SER A 134 3.81 11.87 3.94
C SER A 134 2.90 12.63 2.98
N ALA A 135 1.68 12.96 3.41
CA ALA A 135 0.75 13.75 2.61
C ALA A 135 1.29 15.16 2.35
N GLY A 136 1.86 15.80 3.37
CA GLY A 136 2.49 17.11 3.23
C GLY A 136 3.67 17.11 2.27
N ARG A 137 4.56 16.12 2.40
CA ARG A 137 5.69 15.96 1.48
C ARG A 137 5.24 15.68 0.04
N PHE A 138 4.21 14.86 -0.14
CA PHE A 138 3.61 14.63 -1.45
C PHE A 138 3.04 15.92 -2.05
N LEU A 139 2.25 16.67 -1.27
CA LEU A 139 1.68 17.95 -1.70
C LEU A 139 2.78 18.94 -2.09
N LYS A 140 3.85 19.03 -1.32
CA LYS A 140 4.99 19.88 -1.63
C LYS A 140 5.64 19.52 -2.96
N LEU A 141 5.92 18.24 -3.21
CA LEU A 141 6.49 17.78 -4.48
C LEU A 141 5.53 18.03 -5.65
N PHE A 142 4.24 17.82 -5.44
CA PHE A 142 3.20 18.05 -6.44
C PHE A 142 3.06 19.55 -6.77
N THR A 143 3.02 20.42 -5.78
CA THR A 143 2.91 21.88 -5.99
C THR A 143 4.16 22.44 -6.65
N ASN A 144 5.35 21.95 -6.32
CA ASN A 144 6.58 22.32 -7.00
C ASN A 144 6.54 21.90 -8.49
N GLY A 145 6.15 20.66 -8.78
CA GLY A 145 5.98 20.18 -10.16
C GLY A 145 4.94 20.98 -10.95
N LEU A 146 3.84 21.37 -10.32
CA LEU A 146 2.84 22.26 -10.92
C LEU A 146 3.40 23.65 -11.18
N SER A 147 4.16 24.22 -10.25
CA SER A 147 4.79 25.53 -10.42
C SER A 147 5.73 25.55 -11.63
N ASP A 148 6.48 24.47 -11.83
CA ASP A 148 7.37 24.33 -12.99
C ASP A 148 6.62 24.15 -14.32
N ALA A 149 5.45 23.52 -14.28
CA ALA A 149 4.63 23.24 -15.45
C ALA A 149 3.74 24.41 -15.90
N ILE A 150 3.42 25.35 -14.99
CA ILE A 150 2.57 26.50 -15.28
C ILE A 150 3.33 27.55 -16.11
N SER A 151 2.72 27.95 -17.23
CA SER A 151 3.33 28.94 -18.11
C SER A 151 3.54 30.29 -17.40
N LYS A 152 4.56 31.02 -17.84
CA LYS A 152 4.96 32.33 -17.25
C LYS A 152 3.86 33.37 -17.25
N ASP A 153 2.81 33.20 -18.06
CA ASP A 153 1.72 34.15 -18.21
C ASP A 153 0.60 33.99 -17.14
N SER A 154 0.71 33.04 -16.24
CA SER A 154 -0.27 32.77 -15.17
C SER A 154 0.21 33.29 -13.81
N THR A 155 0.44 34.58 -13.68
CA THR A 155 0.98 35.22 -12.47
C THR A 155 0.16 34.91 -11.21
N ASN A 156 -1.16 35.01 -11.25
CA ASN A 156 -2.02 34.76 -10.09
C ASN A 156 -1.95 33.29 -9.59
N TYR A 157 -1.79 32.34 -10.50
CA TYR A 157 -1.70 30.93 -10.14
C TYR A 157 -0.35 30.60 -9.49
N ARG A 158 0.70 31.26 -9.96
CA ARG A 158 2.05 31.10 -9.43
C ARG A 158 2.18 31.66 -8.03
N ASP A 159 1.60 32.83 -7.78
CA ASP A 159 1.60 33.45 -6.45
C ASP A 159 0.87 32.56 -5.44
N TYR A 160 -0.26 31.97 -5.84
CA TYR A 160 -1.00 31.03 -5.01
C TYR A 160 -0.19 29.75 -4.69
N LEU A 161 0.51 29.19 -5.67
CA LEU A 161 1.37 28.02 -5.46
C LEU A 161 2.59 28.33 -4.60
N ASN A 162 3.18 29.50 -4.75
CA ASN A 162 4.28 29.95 -3.90
C ASN A 162 3.83 30.11 -2.45
N MET A 163 2.68 30.73 -2.21
CA MET A 163 2.10 30.87 -0.87
C MET A 163 1.83 29.48 -0.25
N LEU A 164 1.29 28.54 -1.01
CA LEU A 164 1.03 27.18 -0.54
C LEU A 164 2.33 26.42 -0.23
N ASN A 165 3.36 26.57 -1.06
CA ASN A 165 4.68 25.98 -0.81
C ASN A 165 5.34 26.57 0.44
N ASP A 166 5.25 27.87 0.66
CA ASP A 166 5.77 28.54 1.85
C ASP A 166 5.08 28.03 3.13
N ASP A 167 3.78 27.77 3.08
CA ASP A 167 3.04 27.20 4.20
C ASP A 167 3.39 25.75 4.45
N LEU A 168 3.60 24.95 3.40
CA LEU A 168 4.09 23.59 3.51
C LEU A 168 5.52 23.53 4.08
N ASP A 169 6.41 24.45 3.69
CA ASP A 169 7.78 24.55 4.21
C ASP A 169 7.84 24.93 5.69
N LYS A 170 6.86 25.69 6.18
CA LYS A 170 6.76 26.03 7.61
C LYS A 170 6.18 24.91 8.46
N THR A 171 5.46 23.98 7.82
CA THR A 171 4.72 22.92 8.51
C THR A 171 5.47 21.59 8.51
N PHE A 172 6.28 21.32 7.51
CA PHE A 172 7.01 20.09 7.24
C PHE A 172 8.50 20.32 6.98
#